data_0d24f6d6ce090fd8ad0ce9f6c68be9b3
#
_entry.id   0d24f6d6ce090fd8ad0ce9f6c68be9b3
#
_cell.length_a   1.000
_cell.length_b   1.000
_cell.length_c   1.000
_cell.angle_alpha   90.00
_cell.angle_beta   90.00
_cell.angle_gamma   90.00
#
_symmetry.space_group_name_H-M   'P 1'
#
loop_
_entity.id
_entity.type
_entity.pdbx_description
1 polymer ?
#
loop_
_entity_poly.entity_id
_entity_poly.type
_entity_poly.pdbx_seq_one_letter_code
_entity_poly.pdbx_strand_id
1 'polypeptide(L)'
;MTDHRVEFVDVASMAQWIQRDGVGNIIAGMVNFLEEDFKKWQSFDKIPRVASHTPFGVIELMPTSDNITYSFKYVNGHPSNPARGYQTVTAFGLLTDVDNGYPVFLAEMTLLTALRTAAVSAMVAKHLARKDSRKMAMIGTGSQSEFQALGMRAVLGIEDLAVYDVDPAAIEKFRRNLEPLGFRIHAASSVDEAVADADIITTCTADKQQAKVLLNSQVKPGVHLNAIGGDCPGKTELESEI
;
A
#
# COMPACT_ATOMS: atom_id res chain seq x y z
N MET A 1 33.38 -9.16 24.93
CA MET A 1 32.74 -8.22 24.01
C MET A 1 31.43 -8.88 23.58
N THR A 2 30.31 -8.29 23.91
CA THR A 2 29.02 -8.72 23.39
C THR A 2 29.04 -8.55 21.88
N ASP A 3 28.63 -9.59 21.15
CA ASP A 3 28.58 -9.58 19.66
C ASP A 3 27.44 -8.67 19.23
N HIS A 4 27.75 -7.43 18.88
CA HIS A 4 26.78 -6.42 18.41
C HIS A 4 26.61 -6.52 16.89
N ARG A 5 26.08 -7.65 16.41
CA ARG A 5 25.75 -7.82 14.99
C ARG A 5 24.42 -7.16 14.68
N VAL A 6 24.38 -6.45 13.56
CA VAL A 6 23.13 -5.96 12.98
C VAL A 6 22.54 -7.09 12.13
N GLU A 7 21.32 -7.48 12.41
CA GLU A 7 20.61 -8.42 11.54
C GLU A 7 20.25 -7.76 10.21
N PHE A 8 20.59 -8.42 9.11
CA PHE A 8 20.30 -7.95 7.77
C PHE A 8 19.38 -8.91 7.03
N VAL A 9 18.24 -8.40 6.57
CA VAL A 9 17.27 -9.14 5.75
C VAL A 9 17.28 -8.58 4.33
N ASP A 10 17.85 -9.33 3.41
CA ASP A 10 17.90 -9.00 2.00
C ASP A 10 16.60 -9.36 1.24
N VAL A 11 16.53 -9.04 -0.05
CA VAL A 11 15.38 -9.32 -0.92
C VAL A 11 15.05 -10.81 -0.97
N ALA A 12 16.08 -11.68 -1.05
CA ALA A 12 15.88 -13.12 -1.14
C ALA A 12 15.27 -13.68 0.15
N SER A 13 15.79 -13.27 1.30
CA SER A 13 15.28 -13.65 2.62
C SER A 13 13.84 -13.16 2.83
N MET A 14 13.55 -11.92 2.41
CA MET A 14 12.21 -11.35 2.45
C MET A 14 11.22 -12.14 1.58
N ALA A 15 11.62 -12.50 0.36
CA ALA A 15 10.80 -13.30 -0.55
C ALA A 15 10.55 -14.72 0.01
N GLN A 16 11.57 -15.35 0.59
CA GLN A 16 11.43 -16.66 1.25
C GLN A 16 10.47 -16.62 2.43
N TRP A 17 10.54 -15.58 3.26
CA TRP A 17 9.59 -15.38 4.36
C TRP A 17 8.15 -15.28 3.84
N ILE A 18 7.92 -14.45 2.80
CA ILE A 18 6.59 -14.28 2.20
C ILE A 18 6.07 -15.59 1.60
N GLN A 19 6.93 -16.37 0.95
CA GLN A 19 6.54 -17.67 0.40
C GLN A 19 6.19 -18.69 1.48
N ARG A 20 6.97 -18.74 2.56
CA ARG A 20 6.76 -19.67 3.68
C ARG A 20 5.47 -19.37 4.44
N ASP A 21 5.24 -18.12 4.80
CA ASP A 21 4.15 -17.75 5.70
C ASP A 21 2.87 -17.34 4.94
N GLY A 22 3.00 -17.02 3.67
CA GLY A 22 1.89 -16.59 2.80
C GLY A 22 1.51 -15.13 2.96
N VAL A 23 1.30 -14.44 1.84
CA VAL A 23 0.99 -12.99 1.80
C VAL A 23 -0.21 -12.63 2.68
N GLY A 24 -1.29 -13.43 2.62
CA GLY A 24 -2.51 -13.15 3.38
C GLY A 24 -2.29 -13.20 4.90
N ASN A 25 -1.55 -14.20 5.38
CA ASN A 25 -1.23 -14.33 6.80
C ASN A 25 -0.34 -13.19 7.29
N ILE A 26 0.63 -12.78 6.48
CA ILE A 26 1.52 -11.66 6.79
C ILE A 26 0.72 -10.35 6.88
N ILE A 27 -0.16 -10.07 5.92
CA ILE A 27 -0.99 -8.85 5.95
C ILE A 27 -1.92 -8.88 7.18
N ALA A 28 -2.57 -10.00 7.47
CA ALA A 28 -3.43 -10.13 8.65
C ALA A 28 -2.65 -9.94 9.96
N GLY A 29 -1.43 -10.48 10.04
CA GLY A 29 -0.53 -10.25 11.17
C GLY A 29 -0.12 -8.77 11.30
N MET A 30 0.23 -8.12 10.19
CA MET A 30 0.54 -6.69 10.17
C MET A 30 -0.63 -5.82 10.64
N VAL A 31 -1.87 -6.18 10.29
CA VAL A 31 -3.06 -5.45 10.76
C VAL A 31 -3.11 -5.42 12.29
N ASN A 32 -2.82 -6.54 12.96
CA ASN A 32 -2.84 -6.58 14.42
C ASN A 32 -1.77 -5.65 15.03
N PHE A 33 -0.55 -5.66 14.50
CA PHE A 33 0.51 -4.75 14.95
C PHE A 33 0.17 -3.28 14.68
N LEU A 34 -0.37 -2.98 13.52
CA LEU A 34 -0.80 -1.62 13.16
C LEU A 34 -1.93 -1.12 14.08
N GLU A 35 -2.92 -1.96 14.41
CA GLU A 35 -3.98 -1.59 15.36
C GLU A 35 -3.39 -1.22 16.74
N GLU A 36 -2.41 -1.98 17.23
CA GLU A 36 -1.74 -1.68 18.50
C GLU A 36 -0.92 -0.38 18.42
N ASP A 37 -0.22 -0.14 17.33
CA ASP A 37 0.54 1.08 17.12
C ASP A 37 -0.38 2.31 17.02
N PHE A 38 -1.51 2.21 16.31
CA PHE A 38 -2.49 3.31 16.25
C PHE A 38 -3.11 3.62 17.62
N LYS A 39 -3.33 2.61 18.48
CA LYS A 39 -3.76 2.85 19.87
C LYS A 39 -2.71 3.62 20.69
N LYS A 40 -1.44 3.44 20.37
CA LYS A 40 -0.29 4.12 21.00
C LYS A 40 0.14 5.38 20.25
N TRP A 41 -0.65 5.88 19.31
CA TRP A 41 -0.29 7.00 18.42
C TRP A 41 0.32 8.20 19.12
N GLN A 42 -0.16 8.53 20.32
CA GLN A 42 0.33 9.68 21.09
C GLN A 42 1.74 9.48 21.68
N SER A 43 2.18 8.23 21.85
CA SER A 43 3.51 7.92 22.39
C SER A 43 4.63 8.00 21.35
N PHE A 44 4.28 8.01 20.06
CA PHE A 44 5.26 8.10 18.99
C PHE A 44 5.78 9.53 18.80
N ASP A 45 7.08 9.67 18.64
CA ASP A 45 7.68 10.88 18.08
C ASP A 45 7.44 10.91 16.56
N LYS A 46 6.58 11.83 16.15
CA LYS A 46 6.12 11.98 14.77
C LYS A 46 6.98 13.00 14.03
N ILE A 47 8.14 12.57 13.58
CA ILE A 47 9.07 13.40 12.82
C ILE A 47 8.55 13.53 11.38
N PRO A 48 8.41 14.75 10.83
CA PRO A 48 8.05 14.94 9.44
C PRO A 48 9.03 14.24 8.50
N ARG A 49 8.48 13.60 7.43
CA ARG A 49 9.33 13.01 6.40
C ARG A 49 10.16 14.08 5.70
N VAL A 50 11.40 13.77 5.38
CA VAL A 50 12.27 14.59 4.55
C VAL A 50 12.17 14.06 3.12
N ALA A 51 11.78 14.94 2.18
CA ALA A 51 11.57 14.56 0.79
C ALA A 51 12.39 15.41 -0.16
N SER A 52 12.98 14.77 -1.17
CA SER A 52 13.58 15.40 -2.35
C SER A 52 12.69 15.15 -3.55
N HIS A 53 12.02 16.21 -4.01
CA HIS A 53 11.15 16.16 -5.18
C HIS A 53 11.94 16.49 -6.44
N THR A 54 11.76 15.72 -7.49
CA THR A 54 12.38 15.93 -8.81
C THR A 54 11.32 15.80 -9.91
N PRO A 55 11.60 16.25 -11.14
CA PRO A 55 10.71 16.00 -12.27
C PRO A 55 10.46 14.52 -12.55
N PHE A 56 11.32 13.62 -12.07
CA PHE A 56 11.26 12.18 -12.34
C PHE A 56 10.56 11.39 -11.23
N GLY A 57 10.53 11.93 -10.01
CA GLY A 57 10.02 11.21 -8.84
C GLY A 57 10.33 11.89 -7.54
N VAL A 58 10.16 11.16 -6.45
CA VAL A 58 10.45 11.58 -5.08
C VAL A 58 11.37 10.57 -4.40
N ILE A 59 12.26 11.07 -3.56
CA ILE A 59 13.08 10.27 -2.63
C ILE A 59 12.78 10.78 -1.23
N GLU A 60 12.44 9.87 -0.31
CA GLU A 60 11.99 10.23 1.03
C GLU A 60 12.71 9.45 2.12
N LEU A 61 12.94 10.12 3.25
CA LEU A 61 13.25 9.49 4.53
C LEU A 61 12.07 9.66 5.47
N MET A 62 11.64 8.57 6.10
CA MET A 62 10.48 8.53 6.99
C MET A 62 10.91 8.07 8.39
N PRO A 63 11.40 8.99 9.24
CA PRO A 63 11.83 8.66 10.60
C PRO A 63 10.65 8.61 11.56
N THR A 64 10.74 7.78 12.61
CA THR A 64 9.83 7.76 13.76
C THR A 64 10.50 7.08 14.96
N SER A 65 10.00 7.33 16.16
CA SER A 65 10.44 6.65 17.38
C SER A 65 9.28 6.45 18.35
N ASP A 66 9.32 5.35 19.10
CA ASP A 66 8.41 5.09 20.24
C ASP A 66 9.13 5.28 21.60
N ASN A 67 10.29 5.90 21.61
CA ASN A 67 11.20 6.10 22.74
C ASN A 67 11.94 4.82 23.21
N ILE A 68 11.73 3.69 22.58
CA ILE A 68 12.46 2.44 22.79
C ILE A 68 13.24 2.12 21.53
N THR A 69 12.57 2.20 20.38
CA THR A 69 13.13 1.94 19.06
C THR A 69 13.00 3.19 18.20
N TYR A 70 14.10 3.64 17.63
CA TYR A 70 14.11 4.59 16.54
C TYR A 70 14.11 3.82 15.22
N SER A 71 13.34 4.28 14.26
CA SER A 71 13.34 3.70 12.92
C SER A 71 13.37 4.78 11.84
N PHE A 72 13.94 4.44 10.70
CA PHE A 72 13.67 5.16 9.48
C PHE A 72 13.48 4.22 8.30
N LYS A 73 12.74 4.69 7.31
CA LYS A 73 12.64 4.06 6.00
C LYS A 73 13.11 5.05 4.94
N TYR A 74 14.05 4.62 4.09
CA TYR A 74 14.30 5.21 2.78
C TYR A 74 13.31 4.63 1.78
N VAL A 75 12.71 5.47 0.96
CA VAL A 75 11.87 5.02 -0.15
C VAL A 75 11.96 6.00 -1.32
N ASN A 76 11.95 5.48 -2.54
CA ASN A 76 11.76 6.29 -3.73
C ASN A 76 10.43 5.97 -4.41
N GLY A 77 9.90 6.93 -5.16
CA GLY A 77 8.76 6.76 -6.06
C GLY A 77 9.07 7.39 -7.40
N HIS A 78 9.31 6.58 -8.44
CA HIS A 78 9.66 7.01 -9.79
C HIS A 78 8.74 6.33 -10.81
N PRO A 79 7.55 6.88 -11.11
CA PRO A 79 6.52 6.24 -11.94
C PRO A 79 6.99 5.85 -13.36
N SER A 80 7.92 6.62 -13.96
CA SER A 80 8.44 6.36 -15.29
C SER A 80 9.57 5.30 -15.36
N ASN A 81 10.02 4.78 -14.22
CA ASN A 81 11.09 3.80 -14.13
C ASN A 81 10.83 2.49 -14.90
N PRO A 82 9.61 1.90 -14.90
CA PRO A 82 9.35 0.66 -15.64
C PRO A 82 9.68 0.74 -17.14
N ALA A 83 9.39 1.89 -17.76
CA ALA A 83 9.75 2.12 -19.17
C ALA A 83 11.27 2.12 -19.43
N ARG A 84 12.09 2.21 -18.38
CA ARG A 84 13.56 2.22 -18.41
C ARG A 84 14.17 0.94 -17.82
N GLY A 85 13.36 -0.07 -17.49
CA GLY A 85 13.79 -1.33 -16.88
C GLY A 85 14.10 -1.26 -15.39
N TYR A 86 13.68 -0.20 -14.68
CA TYR A 86 13.84 -0.06 -13.24
C TYR A 86 12.52 -0.23 -12.51
N GLN A 87 12.59 -0.53 -11.22
CA GLN A 87 11.39 -0.60 -10.36
C GLN A 87 10.84 0.81 -10.08
N THR A 88 9.52 0.93 -10.00
CA THR A 88 8.84 2.17 -9.61
C THR A 88 9.21 2.60 -8.20
N VAL A 89 9.30 1.63 -7.28
CA VAL A 89 9.59 1.83 -5.87
C VAL A 89 10.73 0.90 -5.45
N THR A 90 11.69 1.43 -4.70
CA THR A 90 12.64 0.66 -3.92
C THR A 90 12.74 1.26 -2.53
N ALA A 91 12.91 0.44 -1.52
CA ALA A 91 13.00 0.89 -0.14
C ALA A 91 13.90 0.00 0.70
N PHE A 92 14.51 0.60 1.73
CA PHE A 92 15.16 -0.12 2.81
C PHE A 92 14.93 0.63 4.13
N GLY A 93 15.12 -0.04 5.25
CA GLY A 93 14.92 0.59 6.55
C GLY A 93 15.78 0.00 7.64
N LEU A 94 15.90 0.77 8.71
CA LEU A 94 16.74 0.49 9.87
C LEU A 94 15.90 0.59 11.14
N LEU A 95 16.17 -0.30 12.10
CA LEU A 95 15.78 -0.15 13.50
C LEU A 95 17.02 0.09 14.35
N THR A 96 16.90 0.98 15.33
CA THR A 96 17.96 1.38 16.24
C THR A 96 17.45 1.37 17.67
N ASP A 97 18.23 0.83 18.60
CA ASP A 97 17.96 0.94 20.01
C ASP A 97 18.15 2.39 20.49
N VAL A 98 17.15 2.97 21.13
CA VAL A 98 17.21 4.38 21.57
C VAL A 98 18.14 4.59 22.73
N ASP A 99 18.33 3.60 23.63
CA ASP A 99 19.16 3.72 24.82
C ASP A 99 20.64 3.92 24.47
N ASN A 100 21.14 3.18 23.48
CA ASN A 100 22.57 3.17 23.15
C ASN A 100 22.89 3.64 21.72
N GLY A 101 21.89 3.87 20.87
CA GLY A 101 22.04 4.34 19.49
C GLY A 101 22.54 3.29 18.50
N TYR A 102 22.67 2.00 18.90
CA TYR A 102 23.13 0.97 17.99
C TYR A 102 22.03 0.51 17.04
N PRO A 103 22.35 0.37 15.73
CA PRO A 103 21.44 -0.30 14.81
C PRO A 103 21.32 -1.78 15.18
N VAL A 104 20.08 -2.28 15.21
CA VAL A 104 19.77 -3.66 15.58
C VAL A 104 19.23 -4.48 14.42
N PHE A 105 18.66 -3.82 13.41
CA PHE A 105 18.04 -4.48 12.27
C PHE A 105 18.11 -3.61 11.03
N LEU A 106 18.45 -4.18 9.88
CA LEU A 106 18.42 -3.56 8.56
C LEU A 106 17.68 -4.49 7.61
N ALA A 107 16.74 -3.96 6.84
CA ALA A 107 15.96 -4.79 5.91
C ALA A 107 15.67 -4.11 4.58
N GLU A 108 15.53 -4.94 3.56
CA GLU A 108 14.77 -4.60 2.37
C GLU A 108 13.35 -4.22 2.76
N MET A 109 12.83 -3.13 2.24
CA MET A 109 11.48 -2.66 2.56
C MET A 109 10.62 -2.36 1.34
N THR A 110 11.01 -2.74 0.13
CA THR A 110 10.17 -2.58 -1.06
C THR A 110 8.92 -3.46 -0.95
N LEU A 111 9.11 -4.74 -0.65
CA LEU A 111 8.01 -5.67 -0.40
C LEU A 111 7.25 -5.31 0.88
N LEU A 112 7.94 -4.97 1.96
CA LEU A 112 7.29 -4.52 3.19
C LEU A 112 6.47 -3.25 3.00
N THR A 113 6.91 -2.29 2.17
CA THR A 113 6.13 -1.09 1.84
C THR A 113 4.81 -1.45 1.17
N ALA A 114 4.82 -2.39 0.23
CA ALA A 114 3.61 -2.85 -0.43
C ALA A 114 2.65 -3.56 0.54
N LEU A 115 3.17 -4.51 1.32
CA LEU A 115 2.40 -5.26 2.31
C LEU A 115 1.82 -4.34 3.39
N ARG A 116 2.62 -3.41 3.96
CA ARG A 116 2.18 -2.48 4.99
C ARG A 116 1.10 -1.54 4.46
N THR A 117 1.23 -1.05 3.22
CA THR A 117 0.23 -0.16 2.63
C THR A 117 -1.11 -0.88 2.47
N ALA A 118 -1.09 -2.13 1.98
CA ALA A 118 -2.28 -2.96 1.90
C ALA A 118 -2.87 -3.28 3.28
N ALA A 119 -2.03 -3.55 4.28
CA ALA A 119 -2.47 -3.83 5.63
C ALA A 119 -3.18 -2.62 6.27
N VAL A 120 -2.70 -1.39 6.05
CA VAL A 120 -3.38 -0.17 6.55
C VAL A 120 -4.74 -0.01 5.89
N SER A 121 -4.85 -0.13 4.57
CA SER A 121 -6.14 -0.02 3.87
C SER A 121 -7.12 -1.09 4.35
N ALA A 122 -6.67 -2.34 4.49
CA ALA A 122 -7.49 -3.44 4.96
C ALA A 122 -7.92 -3.28 6.45
N MET A 123 -7.02 -2.77 7.29
CA MET A 123 -7.32 -2.43 8.69
C MET A 123 -8.43 -1.37 8.78
N VAL A 124 -8.29 -0.28 8.03
CA VAL A 124 -9.30 0.80 8.02
C VAL A 124 -10.63 0.29 7.48
N ALA A 125 -10.61 -0.48 6.38
CA ALA A 125 -11.83 -1.08 5.85
C ALA A 125 -12.49 -2.08 6.82
N LYS A 126 -11.72 -2.84 7.61
CA LYS A 126 -12.23 -3.74 8.68
C LYS A 126 -13.10 -2.98 9.69
N HIS A 127 -12.73 -1.73 9.99
CA HIS A 127 -13.44 -0.90 10.97
C HIS A 127 -14.56 -0.06 10.36
N LEU A 128 -14.39 0.45 9.14
CA LEU A 128 -15.26 1.46 8.55
C LEU A 128 -16.15 0.95 7.42
N ALA A 129 -15.76 -0.11 6.70
CA ALA A 129 -16.60 -0.67 5.67
C ALA A 129 -17.82 -1.41 6.27
N ARG A 130 -18.89 -1.51 5.48
CA ARG A 130 -20.05 -2.31 5.86
C ARG A 130 -19.65 -3.78 6.03
N LYS A 131 -20.22 -4.47 7.01
CA LYS A 131 -19.89 -5.88 7.31
C LYS A 131 -20.33 -6.87 6.23
N ASP A 132 -21.26 -6.46 5.40
CA ASP A 132 -21.78 -7.23 4.26
C ASP A 132 -21.06 -6.93 2.94
N SER A 133 -20.01 -6.11 2.95
CA SER A 133 -19.19 -5.80 1.76
C SER A 133 -18.66 -7.08 1.10
N ARG A 134 -18.79 -7.16 -0.24
CA ARG A 134 -18.39 -8.32 -1.04
C ARG A 134 -17.59 -7.98 -2.29
N LYS A 135 -17.77 -6.78 -2.83
CA LYS A 135 -17.20 -6.37 -4.10
C LYS A 135 -16.34 -5.12 -3.95
N MET A 136 -15.15 -5.15 -4.52
CA MET A 136 -14.26 -3.99 -4.56
C MET A 136 -14.05 -3.51 -6.00
N ALA A 137 -14.14 -2.19 -6.19
CA ALA A 137 -13.63 -1.53 -7.38
C ALA A 137 -12.18 -1.12 -7.16
N MET A 138 -11.31 -1.39 -8.15
CA MET A 138 -9.93 -0.96 -8.19
C MET A 138 -9.71 -0.02 -9.36
N ILE A 139 -9.43 1.25 -9.07
CA ILE A 139 -9.13 2.27 -10.08
C ILE A 139 -7.62 2.50 -10.09
N GLY A 140 -6.98 2.03 -11.14
CA GLY A 140 -5.52 1.90 -11.25
C GLY A 140 -5.03 0.50 -10.85
N THR A 141 -4.38 -0.19 -11.78
CA THR A 141 -3.86 -1.57 -11.62
C THR A 141 -2.32 -1.60 -11.60
N GLY A 142 -1.72 -0.54 -11.06
CA GLY A 142 -0.26 -0.38 -10.91
C GLY A 142 0.36 -1.27 -9.83
N SER A 143 1.55 -0.90 -9.35
CA SER A 143 2.38 -1.72 -8.46
C SER A 143 1.77 -2.04 -7.09
N GLN A 144 0.87 -1.19 -6.57
CA GLN A 144 0.23 -1.39 -5.26
C GLN A 144 -1.09 -2.18 -5.34
N SER A 145 -1.74 -2.21 -6.49
CA SER A 145 -3.11 -2.71 -6.64
C SER A 145 -3.28 -4.17 -6.25
N GLU A 146 -2.34 -5.03 -6.62
CA GLU A 146 -2.38 -6.46 -6.30
C GLU A 146 -2.31 -6.70 -4.79
N PHE A 147 -1.45 -5.96 -4.08
CA PHE A 147 -1.34 -6.04 -2.63
C PHE A 147 -2.61 -5.50 -1.94
N GLN A 148 -3.25 -4.46 -2.48
CA GLN A 148 -4.53 -3.97 -1.99
C GLN A 148 -5.61 -5.04 -2.09
N ALA A 149 -5.73 -5.72 -3.24
CA ALA A 149 -6.66 -6.83 -3.42
C ALA A 149 -6.39 -7.97 -2.44
N LEU A 150 -5.12 -8.37 -2.29
CA LEU A 150 -4.70 -9.40 -1.34
C LEU A 150 -5.03 -9.03 0.11
N GLY A 151 -4.84 -7.76 0.49
CA GLY A 151 -5.20 -7.24 1.81
C GLY A 151 -6.69 -7.29 2.09
N MET A 152 -7.52 -6.85 1.13
CA MET A 152 -8.97 -6.90 1.26
C MET A 152 -9.49 -8.34 1.36
N ARG A 153 -8.89 -9.29 0.62
CA ARG A 153 -9.23 -10.71 0.78
C ARG A 153 -8.82 -11.26 2.13
N ALA A 154 -7.59 -10.96 2.58
CA ALA A 154 -7.07 -11.50 3.83
C ALA A 154 -7.88 -11.08 5.06
N VAL A 155 -8.45 -9.86 5.05
CA VAL A 155 -9.10 -9.25 6.22
C VAL A 155 -10.63 -9.26 6.12
N LEU A 156 -11.17 -9.07 4.91
CA LEU A 156 -12.63 -8.97 4.68
C LEU A 156 -13.21 -10.10 3.82
N GLY A 157 -12.37 -10.95 3.23
CA GLY A 157 -12.81 -12.02 2.35
C GLY A 157 -13.31 -11.55 0.96
N ILE A 158 -12.87 -10.36 0.52
CA ILE A 158 -13.25 -9.82 -0.78
C ILE A 158 -12.50 -10.56 -1.89
N GLU A 159 -13.23 -11.16 -2.83
CA GLU A 159 -12.67 -11.86 -3.99
C GLU A 159 -13.23 -11.35 -5.32
N ASP A 160 -14.36 -10.62 -5.28
CA ASP A 160 -14.98 -10.03 -6.47
C ASP A 160 -14.42 -8.63 -6.71
N LEU A 161 -13.73 -8.48 -7.85
CA LEU A 161 -13.07 -7.24 -8.23
C LEU A 161 -13.59 -6.73 -9.56
N ALA A 162 -13.97 -5.43 -9.61
CA ALA A 162 -14.13 -4.70 -10.86
C ALA A 162 -12.93 -3.75 -10.99
N VAL A 163 -12.21 -3.83 -12.10
CA VAL A 163 -10.96 -3.07 -12.26
C VAL A 163 -11.02 -2.17 -13.49
N TYR A 164 -10.46 -0.98 -13.36
CA TYR A 164 -10.28 -0.06 -14.46
C TYR A 164 -8.88 0.56 -14.44
N ASP A 165 -8.25 0.62 -15.57
CA ASP A 165 -7.01 1.35 -15.81
C ASP A 165 -7.02 1.91 -17.23
N VAL A 166 -6.30 2.99 -17.45
CA VAL A 166 -6.09 3.57 -18.79
C VAL A 166 -5.09 2.74 -19.62
N ASP A 167 -4.30 1.89 -18.96
CA ASP A 167 -3.35 0.97 -19.60
C ASP A 167 -3.90 -0.47 -19.58
N PRO A 168 -4.37 -1.00 -20.73
CA PRO A 168 -4.85 -2.38 -20.81
C PRO A 168 -3.80 -3.43 -20.42
N ALA A 169 -2.51 -3.15 -20.61
CA ALA A 169 -1.44 -4.07 -20.24
C ALA A 169 -1.30 -4.20 -18.72
N ALA A 170 -1.59 -3.12 -17.97
CA ALA A 170 -1.63 -3.15 -16.52
C ALA A 170 -2.80 -4.01 -16.01
N ILE A 171 -3.97 -3.93 -16.65
CA ILE A 171 -5.13 -4.80 -16.33
C ILE A 171 -4.78 -6.27 -16.58
N GLU A 172 -4.20 -6.59 -17.74
CA GLU A 172 -3.82 -7.97 -18.07
C GLU A 172 -2.75 -8.54 -17.12
N LYS A 173 -1.79 -7.70 -16.68
CA LYS A 173 -0.82 -8.09 -15.65
C LYS A 173 -1.55 -8.41 -14.33
N PHE A 174 -2.46 -7.55 -13.89
CA PHE A 174 -3.23 -7.72 -12.66
C PHE A 174 -4.06 -9.01 -12.69
N ARG A 175 -4.76 -9.28 -13.80
CA ARG A 175 -5.52 -10.51 -13.99
C ARG A 175 -4.64 -11.75 -13.94
N ARG A 176 -3.56 -11.76 -14.74
CA ARG A 176 -2.63 -12.88 -14.78
C ARG A 176 -2.05 -13.25 -13.41
N ASN A 177 -1.85 -12.26 -12.54
CA ASN A 177 -1.26 -12.48 -11.22
C ASN A 177 -2.30 -12.90 -10.17
N LEU A 178 -3.56 -12.46 -10.28
CA LEU A 178 -4.55 -12.67 -9.23
C LEU A 178 -5.64 -13.73 -9.56
N GLU A 179 -6.00 -13.93 -10.84
CA GLU A 179 -6.98 -14.96 -11.21
C GLU A 179 -6.54 -16.38 -10.78
N PRO A 180 -5.25 -16.77 -10.94
CA PRO A 180 -4.79 -18.09 -10.45
C PRO A 180 -4.89 -18.24 -8.93
N LEU A 181 -4.98 -17.14 -8.20
CA LEU A 181 -5.18 -17.14 -6.75
C LEU A 181 -6.67 -17.22 -6.35
N GLY A 182 -7.60 -17.28 -7.31
CA GLY A 182 -9.04 -17.44 -7.07
C GLY A 182 -9.83 -16.13 -7.05
N PHE A 183 -9.25 -14.99 -7.43
CA PHE A 183 -10.01 -13.76 -7.60
C PHE A 183 -10.89 -13.81 -8.85
N ARG A 184 -12.10 -13.29 -8.75
CA ARG A 184 -13.03 -13.08 -9.86
C ARG A 184 -12.89 -11.63 -10.33
N ILE A 185 -12.29 -11.42 -11.50
CA ILE A 185 -11.88 -10.09 -11.96
C ILE A 185 -12.68 -9.71 -13.20
N HIS A 186 -13.45 -8.64 -13.10
CA HIS A 186 -14.13 -7.98 -14.20
C HIS A 186 -13.33 -6.76 -14.64
N ALA A 187 -12.83 -6.76 -15.88
CA ALA A 187 -12.20 -5.61 -16.50
C ALA A 187 -13.28 -4.67 -17.02
N ALA A 188 -13.50 -3.57 -16.34
CA ALA A 188 -14.50 -2.58 -16.70
C ALA A 188 -14.01 -1.67 -17.85
N SER A 189 -14.95 -1.19 -18.67
CA SER A 189 -14.66 -0.29 -19.78
C SER A 189 -14.57 1.19 -19.34
N SER A 190 -15.00 1.49 -18.11
CA SER A 190 -14.99 2.84 -17.54
C SER A 190 -14.95 2.79 -16.00
N VAL A 191 -14.64 3.94 -15.39
CA VAL A 191 -14.77 4.10 -13.93
C VAL A 191 -16.20 3.90 -13.47
N ASP A 192 -17.18 4.45 -14.19
CA ASP A 192 -18.63 4.28 -13.88
C ASP A 192 -19.01 2.81 -13.78
N GLU A 193 -18.58 2.00 -14.74
CA GLU A 193 -18.85 0.57 -14.75
C GLU A 193 -18.14 -0.13 -13.57
N ALA A 194 -16.89 0.22 -13.31
CA ALA A 194 -16.12 -0.40 -12.23
C ALA A 194 -16.76 -0.18 -10.85
N VAL A 195 -17.27 1.03 -10.58
CA VAL A 195 -17.81 1.43 -9.28
C VAL A 195 -19.31 1.16 -9.11
N ALA A 196 -20.02 0.77 -10.17
CA ALA A 196 -21.48 0.68 -10.19
C ALA A 196 -22.09 -0.12 -9.03
N ASP A 197 -21.47 -1.24 -8.66
CA ASP A 197 -21.94 -2.15 -7.60
C ASP A 197 -20.86 -2.40 -6.54
N ALA A 198 -19.90 -1.49 -6.41
CA ALA A 198 -18.83 -1.65 -5.44
C ALA A 198 -19.29 -1.28 -4.02
N ASP A 199 -18.87 -2.09 -3.05
CA ASP A 199 -18.99 -1.82 -1.62
C ASP A 199 -17.76 -1.07 -1.11
N ILE A 200 -16.61 -1.32 -1.74
CA ILE A 200 -15.32 -0.70 -1.45
C ILE A 200 -14.76 -0.18 -2.76
N ILE A 201 -14.27 1.05 -2.78
CA ILE A 201 -13.54 1.63 -3.91
C ILE A 201 -12.13 1.95 -3.44
N THR A 202 -11.13 1.45 -4.17
CA THR A 202 -9.73 1.78 -3.94
C THR A 202 -9.18 2.49 -5.17
N THR A 203 -8.72 3.74 -5.01
CA THR A 203 -7.99 4.45 -6.05
C THR A 203 -6.48 4.29 -5.80
N CYS A 204 -5.76 3.88 -6.84
CA CYS A 204 -4.36 3.47 -6.76
C CYS A 204 -3.58 3.94 -7.99
N THR A 205 -3.84 5.18 -8.43
CA THR A 205 -3.22 5.76 -9.63
C THR A 205 -1.90 6.45 -9.32
N ALA A 206 -1.02 6.54 -10.30
CA ALA A 206 0.30 7.13 -10.17
C ALA A 206 0.45 8.49 -10.88
N ASP A 207 -0.63 9.06 -11.39
CA ASP A 207 -0.58 10.35 -12.07
C ASP A 207 -0.16 11.45 -11.07
N LYS A 208 0.80 12.27 -11.49
CA LYS A 208 1.30 13.40 -10.69
C LYS A 208 0.48 14.69 -10.85
N GLN A 209 -0.53 14.66 -11.73
CA GLN A 209 -1.43 15.79 -11.94
C GLN A 209 -2.62 15.70 -10.97
N GLN A 210 -3.33 16.81 -10.80
CA GLN A 210 -4.63 16.82 -10.14
C GLN A 210 -5.66 16.14 -11.05
N ALA A 211 -5.55 14.83 -11.18
CA ALA A 211 -6.46 14.03 -11.99
C ALA A 211 -7.59 13.53 -11.10
N LYS A 212 -8.79 14.08 -11.28
CA LYS A 212 -10.00 13.53 -10.65
C LYS A 212 -10.32 12.20 -11.31
N VAL A 213 -9.90 11.11 -10.71
CA VAL A 213 -10.19 9.76 -11.23
C VAL A 213 -11.49 9.21 -10.70
N LEU A 214 -12.03 9.78 -9.61
CA LEU A 214 -13.31 9.44 -9.02
C LEU A 214 -14.11 10.74 -8.76
N LEU A 215 -15.34 10.78 -9.28
CA LEU A 215 -16.26 11.90 -9.13
C LEU A 215 -17.27 11.62 -8.01
N ASN A 216 -17.77 12.66 -7.35
CA ASN A 216 -18.78 12.55 -6.29
C ASN A 216 -20.04 11.83 -6.76
N SER A 217 -20.47 12.06 -8.00
CA SER A 217 -21.64 11.38 -8.61
C SER A 217 -21.48 9.86 -8.76
N GLN A 218 -20.25 9.35 -8.70
CA GLN A 218 -19.92 7.94 -8.83
C GLN A 218 -19.87 7.20 -7.48
N VAL A 219 -19.90 7.95 -6.37
CA VAL A 219 -19.81 7.38 -5.02
C VAL A 219 -21.20 7.27 -4.40
N LYS A 220 -21.64 6.05 -4.15
CA LYS A 220 -22.94 5.79 -3.50
C LYS A 220 -22.82 5.87 -1.96
N PRO A 221 -23.89 6.23 -1.27
CA PRO A 221 -23.94 6.17 0.19
C PRO A 221 -23.57 4.78 0.72
N GLY A 222 -22.71 4.75 1.75
CA GLY A 222 -22.28 3.51 2.42
C GLY A 222 -21.14 2.78 1.74
N VAL A 223 -20.57 3.33 0.66
CA VAL A 223 -19.32 2.82 0.06
C VAL A 223 -18.13 3.24 0.91
N HIS A 224 -17.19 2.31 1.13
CA HIS A 224 -15.90 2.61 1.75
C HIS A 224 -14.86 3.02 0.70
N LEU A 225 -14.10 4.09 0.96
CA LEU A 225 -13.09 4.60 0.04
C LEU A 225 -11.67 4.45 0.62
N ASN A 226 -10.74 3.91 -0.17
CA ASN A 226 -9.32 3.95 0.05
C ASN A 226 -8.64 4.76 -1.06
N ALA A 227 -8.31 6.02 -0.80
CA ALA A 227 -7.65 6.91 -1.76
C ALA A 227 -6.14 6.90 -1.53
N ILE A 228 -5.45 5.87 -2.01
CA ILE A 228 -4.03 5.66 -1.68
C ILE A 228 -3.06 6.33 -2.65
N GLY A 229 -3.52 6.80 -3.80
CA GLY A 229 -2.68 7.45 -4.78
C GLY A 229 -2.44 8.93 -4.52
N GLY A 230 -3.25 9.60 -3.70
CA GLY A 230 -3.09 11.00 -3.29
C GLY A 230 -2.11 11.17 -2.14
N ASP A 231 -0.85 10.81 -2.31
CA ASP A 231 0.15 10.65 -1.26
C ASP A 231 1.08 11.86 -1.05
N CYS A 232 0.96 12.92 -1.84
CA CYS A 232 1.78 14.11 -1.70
C CYS A 232 1.04 15.40 -2.12
N PRO A 233 1.51 16.59 -1.69
CA PRO A 233 0.93 17.85 -2.08
C PRO A 233 0.84 18.02 -3.60
N GLY A 234 -0.31 18.50 -4.09
CA GLY A 234 -0.56 18.70 -5.52
C GLY A 234 -1.00 17.46 -6.28
N LYS A 235 -1.12 16.32 -5.62
CA LYS A 235 -1.63 15.07 -6.18
C LYS A 235 -2.99 14.73 -5.56
N THR A 236 -4.00 14.59 -6.38
CA THR A 236 -5.35 14.20 -5.95
C THR A 236 -5.92 13.17 -6.91
N GLU A 237 -6.73 12.26 -6.40
CA GLU A 237 -7.48 11.27 -7.17
C GLU A 237 -8.99 11.50 -7.07
N LEU A 238 -9.42 12.16 -6.02
CA LEU A 238 -10.83 12.35 -5.71
C LEU A 238 -11.30 13.76 -6.07
N GLU A 239 -12.56 13.87 -6.41
CA GLU A 239 -13.24 15.15 -6.45
C GLU A 239 -13.39 15.72 -5.03
N SER A 240 -13.31 17.05 -4.89
CA SER A 240 -13.29 17.73 -3.58
C SER A 240 -14.58 17.59 -2.79
N GLU A 241 -15.66 17.23 -3.45
CA GLU A 241 -17.00 17.06 -2.89
C GLU A 241 -17.24 15.67 -2.26
N ILE A 242 -16.32 14.71 -2.49
CA ILE A 242 -16.32 13.41 -1.83
C ILE A 242 -15.87 13.54 -0.37
#